data_f7a6e24d8f091849eca7b930a7c3d1da
#
_entry.id   f7a6e24d8f091849eca7b930a7c3d1da
#
_cell.length_a   1.000
_cell.length_b   1.000
_cell.length_c   1.000
_cell.angle_alpha   90.00
_cell.angle_beta   90.00
_cell.angle_gamma   90.00
#
_symmetry.space_group_name_H-M   'P 1'
#
loop_
_entity.id
_entity.type
_entity.pdbx_description
1 polymer ?
#
loop_
_entity_poly.entity_id
_entity_poly.type
_entity_poly.pdbx_seq_one_letter_code
_entity_poly.pdbx_strand_id
1 'polypeptide(L)'
;MDNDILNLDPYENSDLQEPEMIRIGFTQGDINGIGYEIIMKALSEIGTPYSFIPILYGSSKIASYHRKTLSIPDLPFNHVRKASQALPHKVNIVNITDKEIRVNLGQSTPEAGEMAYLSLHQACRDLEDGLLNV
;
A
#
# COMPACT_ATOMS: atom_id res chain seq x y z
N MET A 1 19.61 38.68 36.28
CA MET A 1 20.20 38.11 35.06
C MET A 1 19.42 36.87 34.69
N ASP A 2 18.64 37.02 33.66
CA ASP A 2 17.76 35.95 33.23
C ASP A 2 18.53 34.91 32.44
N ASN A 3 18.75 33.74 33.06
CA ASN A 3 19.29 32.57 32.39
C ASN A 3 18.29 31.87 31.48
N ASP A 4 17.06 32.43 31.34
CA ASP A 4 15.98 31.82 30.58
C ASP A 4 16.25 31.80 29.07
N ILE A 5 17.18 32.68 28.59
CA ILE A 5 17.55 32.75 27.18
C ILE A 5 18.50 31.60 26.80
N LEU A 6 19.16 30.96 27.78
CA LEU A 6 20.15 29.90 27.54
C LEU A 6 19.56 28.48 27.53
N ASN A 7 18.25 28.35 27.89
CA ASN A 7 17.52 27.08 27.93
C ASN A 7 16.56 26.89 26.76
N LEU A 8 16.70 27.68 25.70
CA LEU A 8 16.04 27.39 24.46
C LEU A 8 16.72 26.17 23.83
N ASP A 9 16.08 25.03 23.98
CA ASP A 9 16.46 23.83 23.23
C ASP A 9 16.38 24.16 21.74
N PRO A 10 17.53 24.20 21.01
CA PRO A 10 17.50 24.49 19.58
C PRO A 10 16.74 23.43 18.78
N TYR A 11 16.32 22.35 19.42
CA TYR A 11 15.53 21.28 18.82
C TYR A 11 14.03 21.35 19.14
N GLU A 12 13.63 22.30 19.97
CA GLU A 12 12.21 22.55 20.31
C GLU A 12 11.50 23.41 19.24
N ASN A 13 11.90 23.29 17.98
CA ASN A 13 11.12 23.82 16.87
C ASN A 13 9.99 22.84 16.55
N SER A 14 8.96 22.87 17.38
CA SER A 14 7.72 22.14 17.22
C SER A 14 6.93 22.50 15.94
N ASP A 15 7.39 23.49 15.18
CA ASP A 15 6.78 23.94 13.92
C ASP A 15 7.39 23.29 12.68
N LEU A 16 8.44 22.49 12.82
CA LEU A 16 8.91 21.63 11.75
C LEU A 16 8.07 20.35 11.72
N GLN A 17 6.87 20.46 11.18
CA GLN A 17 6.11 19.29 10.80
C GLN A 17 6.92 18.54 9.75
N GLU A 18 7.18 17.25 10.00
CA GLU A 18 7.72 16.39 8.95
C GLU A 18 6.82 16.52 7.72
N PRO A 19 7.39 16.67 6.50
CA PRO A 19 6.57 16.74 5.31
C PRO A 19 5.66 15.52 5.26
N GLU A 20 4.37 15.75 5.06
CA GLU A 20 3.39 14.69 4.94
C GLU A 20 3.78 13.79 3.76
N MET A 21 3.94 12.49 4.03
CA MET A 21 4.32 11.52 3.01
C MET A 21 3.18 11.33 2.01
N ILE A 22 3.52 11.29 0.75
CA ILE A 22 2.57 11.02 -0.32
C ILE A 22 2.03 9.59 -0.19
N ARG A 23 0.73 9.45 -0.26
CA ARG A 23 0.03 8.15 -0.26
C ARG A 23 -0.24 7.74 -1.69
N ILE A 24 0.32 6.61 -2.10
CA ILE A 24 0.17 6.07 -3.44
C ILE A 24 -0.63 4.78 -3.38
N GLY A 25 -1.79 4.79 -4.05
CA GLY A 25 -2.63 3.60 -4.23
C GLY A 25 -2.13 2.77 -5.41
N PHE A 26 -2.05 1.47 -5.20
CA PHE A 26 -1.74 0.48 -6.23
C PHE A 26 -2.94 -0.42 -6.43
N THR A 27 -3.47 -0.43 -7.63
CA THR A 27 -4.56 -1.35 -7.99
C THR A 27 -3.98 -2.67 -8.48
N GLN A 28 -4.56 -3.79 -8.05
CA GLN A 28 -4.02 -5.12 -8.35
C GLN A 28 -4.17 -5.54 -9.81
N GLY A 29 -5.18 -4.99 -10.53
CA GLY A 29 -5.49 -5.41 -11.88
C GLY A 29 -6.03 -6.84 -11.95
N ASP A 30 -5.66 -7.55 -13.00
CA ASP A 30 -6.04 -8.94 -13.21
C ASP A 30 -5.27 -9.86 -12.26
N ILE A 31 -5.98 -10.52 -11.35
CA ILE A 31 -5.36 -11.44 -10.38
C ILE A 31 -4.74 -12.68 -11.04
N ASN A 32 -5.13 -13.01 -12.26
CA ASN A 32 -4.60 -14.10 -13.06
C ASN A 32 -3.42 -13.67 -13.95
N GLY A 33 -3.08 -12.41 -13.91
CA GLY A 33 -2.00 -11.80 -14.68
C GLY A 33 -0.76 -11.50 -13.84
N ILE A 34 -0.03 -10.47 -14.25
CA ILE A 34 1.29 -10.10 -13.71
C ILE A 34 1.27 -8.90 -12.77
N GLY A 35 0.10 -8.34 -12.44
CA GLY A 35 -0.01 -7.13 -11.62
C GLY A 35 0.66 -7.26 -10.27
N TYR A 36 0.36 -8.32 -9.52
CA TYR A 36 0.99 -8.58 -8.22
C TYR A 36 2.51 -8.78 -8.34
N GLU A 37 2.96 -9.48 -9.37
CA GLU A 37 4.39 -9.70 -9.62
C GLU A 37 5.12 -8.37 -9.78
N ILE A 38 4.60 -7.49 -10.62
CA ILE A 38 5.21 -6.19 -10.89
C ILE A 38 5.23 -5.33 -9.63
N ILE A 39 4.11 -5.24 -8.91
CA ILE A 39 3.99 -4.43 -7.69
C ILE A 39 4.96 -4.93 -6.63
N MET A 40 4.95 -6.22 -6.34
CA MET A 40 5.79 -6.78 -5.28
C MET A 40 7.28 -6.71 -5.61
N LYS A 41 7.67 -6.97 -6.85
CA LYS A 41 9.06 -6.84 -7.28
C LYS A 41 9.54 -5.38 -7.21
N ALA A 42 8.73 -4.44 -7.68
CA ALA A 42 9.06 -3.02 -7.63
C ALA A 42 9.22 -2.52 -6.19
N LEU A 43 8.28 -2.82 -5.31
CA LEU A 43 8.35 -2.40 -3.91
C LEU A 43 9.48 -3.10 -3.14
N SER A 44 9.76 -4.36 -3.46
CA SER A 44 10.90 -5.08 -2.89
C SER A 44 12.25 -4.48 -3.33
N GLU A 45 12.36 -4.08 -4.59
CA GLU A 45 13.57 -3.49 -5.14
C GLU A 45 13.82 -2.07 -4.61
N ILE A 46 12.77 -1.26 -4.50
CA ILE A 46 12.86 0.07 -3.87
C ILE A 46 13.33 -0.08 -2.42
N GLY A 47 12.77 -1.03 -1.69
CA GLY A 47 13.13 -1.31 -0.31
C GLY A 47 12.73 -0.20 0.68
N THR A 48 12.82 -0.52 1.96
CA THR A 48 12.59 0.44 3.04
C THR A 48 13.86 1.21 3.39
N PRO A 49 13.79 2.47 3.86
CA PRO A 49 12.54 3.24 4.06
C PRO A 49 11.96 3.77 2.76
N TYR A 50 10.64 3.68 2.61
CA TYR A 50 9.96 4.28 1.47
C TYR A 50 9.85 5.81 1.64
N SER A 51 9.99 6.54 0.55
CA SER A 51 9.74 7.99 0.50
C SER A 51 8.24 8.33 0.35
N PHE A 52 7.40 7.33 0.25
CA PHE A 52 5.95 7.41 0.12
C PHE A 52 5.29 6.30 0.93
N ILE A 53 3.98 6.38 1.10
CA ILE A 53 3.19 5.34 1.77
C ILE A 53 2.51 4.49 0.71
N PRO A 54 2.99 3.26 0.43
CA PRO A 54 2.35 2.38 -0.54
C PRO A 54 1.11 1.71 0.04
N ILE A 55 0.01 1.75 -0.70
CA ILE A 55 -1.27 1.15 -0.32
C ILE A 55 -1.77 0.30 -1.48
N LEU A 56 -1.75 -1.01 -1.31
CA LEU A 56 -2.24 -1.97 -2.30
C LEU A 56 -3.71 -2.28 -2.05
N TYR A 57 -4.52 -2.09 -3.07
CA TYR A 57 -5.93 -2.49 -3.06
C TYR A 57 -6.06 -3.87 -3.68
N GLY A 58 -6.21 -4.87 -2.83
CA GLY A 58 -6.19 -6.25 -3.30
C GLY A 58 -6.65 -7.25 -2.26
N SER A 59 -6.05 -8.41 -2.28
CA SER A 59 -6.29 -9.47 -1.32
C SER A 59 -4.96 -10.01 -0.80
N SER A 60 -4.83 -10.07 0.52
CA SER A 60 -3.64 -10.61 1.16
C SER A 60 -3.42 -12.09 0.83
N LYS A 61 -4.51 -12.84 0.66
CA LYS A 61 -4.45 -14.24 0.26
C LYS A 61 -3.90 -14.41 -1.16
N ILE A 62 -4.38 -13.58 -2.08
CA ILE A 62 -3.91 -13.58 -3.47
C ILE A 62 -2.47 -13.11 -3.57
N ALA A 63 -2.13 -12.04 -2.83
CA ALA A 63 -0.75 -11.56 -2.75
C ALA A 63 0.20 -12.65 -2.24
N SER A 64 -0.18 -13.38 -1.19
CA SER A 64 0.59 -14.50 -0.65
C SER A 64 0.75 -15.64 -1.65
N TYR A 65 -0.30 -15.94 -2.41
CA TYR A 65 -0.25 -16.95 -3.47
C TYR A 65 0.81 -16.58 -4.53
N HIS A 66 0.74 -15.34 -5.06
CA HIS A 66 1.69 -14.87 -6.05
C HIS A 66 3.13 -14.83 -5.52
N ARG A 67 3.30 -14.37 -4.29
CA ARG A 67 4.61 -14.31 -3.64
C ARG A 67 5.27 -15.69 -3.57
N LYS A 68 4.51 -16.69 -3.12
CA LYS A 68 5.00 -18.07 -3.02
C LYS A 68 5.29 -18.68 -4.39
N THR A 69 4.37 -18.50 -5.33
CA THR A 69 4.49 -19.06 -6.68
C THR A 69 5.69 -18.50 -7.43
N LEU A 70 6.00 -17.22 -7.23
CA LEU A 70 7.08 -16.51 -7.93
C LEU A 70 8.39 -16.49 -7.13
N SER A 71 8.43 -17.10 -5.95
CA SER A 71 9.59 -17.07 -5.05
C SER A 71 10.09 -15.65 -4.77
N ILE A 72 9.19 -14.69 -4.66
CA ILE A 72 9.52 -13.30 -4.32
C ILE A 72 9.95 -13.27 -2.84
N PRO A 73 11.03 -12.54 -2.51
CA PRO A 73 11.46 -12.38 -1.13
C PRO A 73 10.34 -11.88 -0.23
N ASP A 74 10.42 -12.21 1.06
CA ASP A 74 9.40 -11.85 2.03
C ASP A 74 9.20 -10.34 2.05
N LEU A 75 8.00 -9.93 1.66
CA LEU A 75 7.55 -8.56 1.68
C LEU A 75 6.37 -8.49 2.64
N PRO A 76 6.61 -8.16 3.92
CA PRO A 76 5.55 -8.17 4.91
C PRO A 76 4.52 -7.08 4.61
N PHE A 77 3.26 -7.48 4.56
CA PHE A 77 2.14 -6.57 4.39
C PHE A 77 1.58 -6.13 5.73
N ASN A 78 1.31 -4.84 5.83
CA ASN A 78 0.51 -4.29 6.91
C ASN A 78 -0.96 -4.26 6.50
N HIS A 79 -1.77 -5.11 7.14
CA HIS A 79 -3.20 -5.22 6.83
C HIS A 79 -3.95 -4.06 7.45
N VAL A 80 -4.64 -3.29 6.64
CA VAL A 80 -5.45 -2.17 7.08
C VAL A 80 -6.88 -2.30 6.52
N ARG A 81 -7.84 -1.78 7.26
CA ARG A 81 -9.24 -1.74 6.81
C ARG A 81 -9.53 -0.54 5.94
N LYS A 82 -8.81 0.54 6.18
CA LYS A 82 -8.97 1.82 5.47
C LYS A 82 -7.60 2.39 5.15
N ALA A 83 -7.50 3.10 4.03
CA ALA A 83 -6.28 3.79 3.62
C ALA A 83 -5.76 4.78 4.69
N SER A 84 -6.66 5.39 5.47
CA SER A 84 -6.30 6.28 6.58
C SER A 84 -5.45 5.62 7.67
N GLN A 85 -5.49 4.30 7.78
CA GLN A 85 -4.73 3.52 8.75
C GLN A 85 -3.36 3.08 8.24
N ALA A 86 -3.02 3.43 7.01
CA ALA A 86 -1.76 3.04 6.40
C ALA A 86 -0.57 3.62 7.17
N LEU A 87 0.46 2.81 7.35
CA LEU A 87 1.68 3.17 8.07
C LEU A 87 2.81 3.47 7.10
N PRO A 88 3.68 4.45 7.42
CA PRO A 88 4.90 4.68 6.66
C PRO A 88 5.86 3.49 6.76
N HIS A 89 6.72 3.34 5.77
CA HIS A 89 7.78 2.32 5.71
C HIS A 89 7.28 0.88 5.67
N LYS A 90 6.02 0.67 5.36
CA LYS A 90 5.40 -0.64 5.17
C LYS A 90 4.57 -0.66 3.91
N VAL A 91 4.47 -1.83 3.29
CA VAL A 91 3.49 -2.04 2.22
C VAL A 91 2.14 -2.33 2.87
N ASN A 92 1.23 -1.39 2.75
CA ASN A 92 -0.11 -1.53 3.31
C ASN A 92 -1.02 -2.22 2.31
N ILE A 93 -1.88 -3.09 2.78
CA ILE A 93 -2.88 -3.75 1.94
C ILE A 93 -4.27 -3.54 2.50
N VAL A 94 -5.16 -3.04 1.64
CA VAL A 94 -6.60 -2.96 1.89
C VAL A 94 -7.25 -4.14 1.20
N ASN A 95 -7.83 -5.07 1.96
CA ASN A 95 -8.57 -6.18 1.39
C ASN A 95 -9.90 -5.68 0.81
N ILE A 96 -10.08 -5.87 -0.49
CA ILE A 96 -11.27 -5.41 -1.22
C ILE A 96 -12.41 -6.42 -1.19
N THR A 97 -12.15 -7.64 -0.70
CA THR A 97 -13.15 -8.69 -0.56
C THR A 97 -12.76 -9.66 0.53
N ASP A 98 -13.77 -10.23 1.19
CA ASP A 98 -13.60 -11.34 2.14
C ASP A 98 -13.81 -12.72 1.47
N LYS A 99 -14.22 -12.73 0.20
CA LYS A 99 -14.44 -13.96 -0.56
C LYS A 99 -13.12 -14.67 -0.83
N GLU A 100 -13.15 -15.98 -0.82
CA GLU A 100 -12.06 -16.80 -1.33
C GLU A 100 -12.14 -16.85 -2.85
N ILE A 101 -11.13 -16.28 -3.49
CA ILE A 101 -11.03 -16.24 -4.95
C ILE A 101 -9.87 -17.14 -5.37
N ARG A 102 -10.14 -18.03 -6.32
CA ARG A 102 -9.11 -18.89 -6.91
C ARG A 102 -8.36 -18.14 -8.00
N VAL A 103 -7.04 -18.21 -7.91
CA VAL A 103 -6.16 -17.72 -8.98
C VAL A 103 -6.01 -18.80 -10.05
N ASN A 104 -6.27 -18.44 -11.30
CA ASN A 104 -6.09 -19.29 -12.49
C ASN A 104 -5.15 -18.56 -13.45
N LEU A 105 -3.85 -18.73 -13.28
CA LEU A 105 -2.83 -17.99 -14.03
C LEU A 105 -3.04 -18.08 -15.53
N GLY A 106 -3.00 -16.92 -16.19
CA GLY A 106 -3.11 -16.80 -17.64
C GLY A 106 -4.52 -16.97 -18.21
N GLN A 107 -5.54 -17.12 -17.34
CA GLN A 107 -6.93 -17.29 -17.76
C GLN A 107 -7.75 -16.03 -17.55
N SER A 108 -8.66 -15.76 -18.47
CA SER A 108 -9.67 -14.72 -18.32
C SER A 108 -10.90 -15.31 -17.63
N THR A 109 -11.23 -14.80 -16.45
CA THR A 109 -12.38 -15.27 -15.67
C THR A 109 -13.26 -14.11 -15.22
N PRO A 110 -14.59 -14.30 -15.06
CA PRO A 110 -15.47 -13.28 -14.53
C PRO A 110 -15.06 -12.81 -13.13
N GLU A 111 -14.58 -13.72 -12.28
CA GLU A 111 -14.13 -13.43 -10.93
C GLU A 111 -12.90 -12.51 -10.93
N ALA A 112 -11.96 -12.76 -11.82
CA ALA A 112 -10.78 -11.91 -11.98
C ALA A 112 -11.15 -10.50 -12.45
N GLY A 113 -12.11 -10.40 -13.36
CA GLY A 113 -12.65 -9.12 -13.82
C GLY A 113 -13.35 -8.35 -12.71
N GLU A 114 -14.19 -9.02 -11.92
CA GLU A 114 -14.84 -8.42 -10.74
C GLU A 114 -13.81 -7.90 -9.74
N MET A 115 -12.79 -8.67 -9.43
CA MET A 115 -11.73 -8.29 -8.51
C MET A 115 -10.93 -7.08 -9.01
N ALA A 116 -10.62 -7.03 -10.30
CA ALA A 116 -9.95 -5.88 -10.91
C ALA A 116 -10.80 -4.61 -10.79
N TYR A 117 -12.09 -4.73 -11.06
CA TYR A 117 -13.05 -3.62 -10.93
C TYR A 117 -13.15 -3.12 -9.49
N LEU A 118 -13.33 -4.01 -8.51
CA LEU A 118 -13.45 -3.65 -7.10
C LEU A 118 -12.19 -2.92 -6.59
N SER A 119 -11.02 -3.39 -6.99
CA SER A 119 -9.75 -2.75 -6.63
C SER A 119 -9.68 -1.32 -7.16
N LEU A 120 -9.94 -1.13 -8.44
CA LEU A 120 -9.92 0.18 -9.07
C LEU A 120 -10.99 1.10 -8.48
N HIS A 121 -12.20 0.60 -8.29
CA HIS A 121 -13.31 1.36 -7.74
C HIS A 121 -13.00 1.88 -6.33
N GLN A 122 -12.47 1.02 -5.45
CA GLN A 122 -12.13 1.42 -4.08
C GLN A 122 -10.99 2.44 -4.06
N ALA A 123 -9.97 2.24 -4.89
CA ALA A 123 -8.86 3.18 -4.99
C ALA A 123 -9.32 4.56 -5.51
N CYS A 124 -10.19 4.60 -6.50
CA CYS A 124 -10.76 5.84 -7.02
C CYS A 124 -11.59 6.57 -5.96
N ARG A 125 -12.39 5.85 -5.19
CA ARG A 125 -13.17 6.45 -4.09
C ARG A 125 -12.25 7.04 -3.03
N ASP A 126 -11.21 6.32 -2.64
CA ASP A 126 -10.27 6.79 -1.63
C ASP A 126 -9.46 8.01 -2.15
N LEU A 127 -9.14 8.04 -3.43
CA LEU A 127 -8.52 9.20 -4.06
C LEU A 127 -9.45 10.41 -4.03
N GLU A 128 -10.71 10.23 -4.37
CA GLU A 128 -11.75 11.27 -4.35
C GLU A 128 -11.98 11.80 -2.93
N ASP A 129 -11.96 10.92 -1.93
CA ASP A 129 -12.11 11.26 -0.52
C ASP A 129 -10.84 11.87 0.12
N GLY A 130 -9.77 12.04 -0.64
CA GLY A 130 -8.51 12.62 -0.17
C GLY A 130 -7.64 11.69 0.67
N LEU A 131 -7.92 10.38 0.66
CA LEU A 131 -7.15 9.36 1.40
C LEU A 131 -5.90 8.91 0.61
N LEU A 132 -5.86 9.17 -0.68
CA LEU A 132 -4.72 8.98 -1.57
C LEU A 132 -4.35 10.29 -2.23
N ASN A 133 -3.08 10.43 -2.61
CA ASN A 133 -2.59 11.52 -3.44
C ASN A 133 -2.52 11.13 -4.93
N VAL A 134 -2.24 9.86 -5.16
CA VAL A 134 -2.10 9.27 -6.49
C VAL A 134 -2.61 7.86 -6.47
#